data_8d0150c90629eb12e5e093a3b37af1cc
#
_entry.id   8d0150c90629eb12e5e093a3b37af1cc
#
_cell.length_a   1.000
_cell.length_b   1.000
_cell.length_c   1.000
_cell.angle_alpha   90.00
_cell.angle_beta   90.00
_cell.angle_gamma   90.00
#
_symmetry.space_group_name_H-M   'P 1'
#
loop_
_entity.id
_entity.type
_entity.pdbx_description
1 polymer ?
#
loop_
_entity_poly.entity_id
_entity_poly.type
_entity_poly.pdbx_seq_one_letter_code
_entity_poly.pdbx_strand_id
1 'polypeptide(L)'
;MKKLTALFIALVMMMTMTIPALAADETDSEYVKQKGTLVVGITDFAPMDYKDEDGNWIGFDADMAAAFAAYLGVQVEFVEIEWDNKVLELDSKTIDCVWNGMTLTPEVT
;
A
#
# COMPACT_ATOMS: atom_id res chain seq x y z
N MET A 1 -34.94 -14.20 -38.31
CA MET A 1 -34.20 -13.02 -37.84
C MET A 1 -34.43 -12.67 -36.38
N LYS A 2 -35.66 -12.68 -35.89
CA LYS A 2 -35.95 -12.35 -34.49
C LYS A 2 -35.36 -13.33 -33.45
N LYS A 3 -35.19 -14.62 -33.82
CA LYS A 3 -34.60 -15.64 -32.94
C LYS A 3 -33.10 -15.57 -32.83
N LEU A 4 -32.40 -15.08 -33.82
CA LEU A 4 -30.95 -14.90 -33.81
C LEU A 4 -30.51 -13.68 -32.99
N THR A 5 -31.28 -12.60 -32.99
CA THR A 5 -31.05 -11.42 -32.17
C THR A 5 -31.27 -11.70 -30.70
N ALA A 6 -32.29 -12.50 -30.35
CA ALA A 6 -32.52 -12.91 -28.93
C ALA A 6 -31.39 -13.81 -28.43
N LEU A 7 -30.86 -14.71 -29.28
CA LEU A 7 -29.74 -15.57 -28.90
C LEU A 7 -28.44 -14.77 -28.69
N PHE A 8 -28.22 -13.76 -29.55
CA PHE A 8 -27.05 -12.87 -29.43
C PHE A 8 -27.09 -12.00 -28.16
N ILE A 9 -28.26 -11.48 -27.81
CA ILE A 9 -28.48 -10.71 -26.59
C ILE A 9 -28.28 -11.60 -25.35
N ALA A 10 -28.79 -12.84 -25.37
CA ALA A 10 -28.59 -13.80 -24.28
C ALA A 10 -27.11 -14.20 -24.13
N LEU A 11 -26.36 -14.33 -25.22
CA LEU A 11 -24.94 -14.62 -25.21
C LEU A 11 -24.13 -13.45 -24.66
N VAL A 12 -24.47 -12.22 -25.03
CA VAL A 12 -23.84 -11.00 -24.50
C VAL A 12 -24.14 -10.81 -23.03
N MET A 13 -25.38 -11.12 -22.59
CA MET A 13 -25.72 -11.09 -21.15
C MET A 13 -24.98 -12.17 -20.36
N MET A 14 -24.75 -13.36 -20.92
CA MET A 14 -23.94 -14.39 -20.25
C MET A 14 -22.46 -13.99 -20.12
N MET A 15 -21.91 -13.24 -21.06
CA MET A 15 -20.54 -12.75 -20.98
C MET A 15 -20.36 -11.65 -19.92
N THR A 16 -21.41 -10.94 -19.56
CA THR A 16 -21.34 -9.89 -18.53
C THR A 16 -21.51 -10.42 -17.09
N MET A 17 -21.89 -11.68 -16.92
CA MET A 17 -22.07 -12.30 -15.61
C MET A 17 -20.82 -12.99 -15.05
N THR A 18 -19.72 -13.01 -15.79
CA THR A 18 -18.43 -13.46 -15.27
C THR A 18 -17.67 -12.30 -14.67
N ILE A 19 -18.29 -11.58 -13.74
CA ILE A 19 -17.54 -10.74 -12.83
C ILE A 19 -16.94 -11.68 -11.81
N PRO A 20 -15.62 -11.84 -11.81
CA PRO A 20 -15.01 -12.72 -10.83
C PRO A 20 -15.26 -12.16 -9.44
N ALA A 21 -15.85 -12.98 -8.60
CA ALA A 21 -15.86 -12.77 -7.16
C ALA A 21 -14.43 -12.86 -6.57
N LEU A 22 -13.41 -12.48 -7.33
CA LEU A 22 -11.98 -12.62 -7.00
C LEU A 22 -11.38 -11.38 -6.36
N ALA A 23 -12.18 -10.32 -6.17
CA ALA A 23 -11.67 -9.06 -5.60
C ALA A 23 -11.69 -9.02 -4.07
N ALA A 24 -12.15 -10.11 -3.38
CA ALA A 24 -12.45 -10.03 -1.96
C ALA A 24 -11.24 -10.22 -1.04
N ASP A 25 -10.12 -10.79 -1.52
CA ASP A 25 -8.99 -11.20 -0.67
C ASP A 25 -7.64 -10.70 -1.19
N GLU A 26 -7.59 -9.42 -1.55
CA GLU A 26 -6.34 -8.79 -1.92
C GLU A 26 -5.41 -8.71 -0.70
N THR A 27 -4.19 -9.27 -0.82
CA THR A 27 -3.19 -9.14 0.23
C THR A 27 -2.60 -7.74 0.26
N ASP A 28 -2.00 -7.36 1.38
CA ASP A 28 -1.35 -6.05 1.52
C ASP A 28 -0.26 -5.85 0.48
N SER A 29 0.53 -6.89 0.21
CA SER A 29 1.58 -6.81 -0.81
C SER A 29 1.04 -6.64 -2.22
N GLU A 30 -0.07 -7.31 -2.55
CA GLU A 30 -0.74 -7.13 -3.84
C GLU A 30 -1.30 -5.72 -3.99
N TYR A 31 -1.91 -5.19 -2.94
CA TYR A 31 -2.41 -3.82 -2.89
C TYR A 31 -1.29 -2.81 -3.18
N VAL A 32 -0.15 -2.93 -2.52
CA VAL A 32 1.01 -2.06 -2.72
C VAL A 32 1.57 -2.20 -4.14
N LYS A 33 1.70 -3.43 -4.65
CA LYS A 33 2.19 -3.67 -6.01
C LYS A 33 1.28 -3.09 -7.07
N GLN A 34 -0.02 -3.22 -6.93
CA GLN A 34 -0.99 -2.65 -7.86
C GLN A 34 -0.96 -1.13 -7.84
N LYS A 35 -0.84 -0.54 -6.67
CA LYS A 35 -0.71 0.90 -6.50
C LYS A 35 0.61 1.44 -7.05
N GLY A 36 1.67 0.62 -7.04
CA GLY A 36 3.00 0.98 -7.57
C GLY A 36 3.85 1.81 -6.61
N THR A 37 3.40 2.01 -5.39
CA THR A 37 4.08 2.83 -4.38
C THR A 37 3.91 2.21 -2.99
N LEU A 38 5.00 2.12 -2.24
CA LEU A 38 4.99 1.82 -0.82
C LEU A 38 5.06 3.14 -0.05
N VAL A 39 3.98 3.50 0.62
CA VAL A 39 3.91 4.70 1.46
C VAL A 39 4.33 4.36 2.87
N VAL A 40 5.43 4.92 3.30
CA VAL A 40 6.09 4.63 4.59
C VAL A 40 5.85 5.77 5.56
N GLY A 41 5.17 5.49 6.66
CA GLY A 41 5.07 6.42 7.78
C GLY A 41 6.37 6.43 8.58
N ILE A 42 6.92 7.58 8.80
CA ILE A 42 8.26 7.79 9.37
C ILE A 42 8.25 9.00 10.31
N THR A 43 9.17 9.01 11.29
CA THR A 43 9.40 10.16 12.15
C THR A 43 10.87 10.54 12.16
N ASP A 44 11.18 11.76 12.55
CA ASP A 44 12.56 12.19 12.76
C ASP A 44 13.14 11.47 13.98
N PHE A 45 14.02 10.52 13.74
CA PHE A 45 14.64 9.66 14.77
C PHE A 45 16.08 9.33 14.36
N ALA A 46 16.95 10.32 14.40
CA ALA A 46 18.36 10.14 14.02
C ALA A 46 19.10 9.18 14.99
N PRO A 47 20.00 8.33 14.49
CA PRO A 47 20.48 8.21 13.11
C PRO A 47 19.70 7.21 12.26
N MET A 48 18.58 6.71 12.76
CA MET A 48 17.77 5.68 12.08
C MET A 48 16.94 6.28 10.95
N ASP A 49 16.31 7.43 11.20
CA ASP A 49 15.51 8.18 10.26
C ASP A 49 15.71 9.66 10.50
N TYR A 50 16.11 10.37 9.49
CA TYR A 50 16.24 11.83 9.55
C TYR A 50 16.33 12.41 8.15
N LYS A 51 16.23 13.72 8.03
CA LYS A 51 16.33 14.40 6.74
C LYS A 51 17.73 14.98 6.55
N ASP A 52 18.24 14.85 5.33
CA ASP A 52 19.46 15.55 4.91
C ASP A 52 19.17 17.04 4.62
N GLU A 53 20.20 17.77 4.17
CA GLU A 53 20.09 19.20 3.85
C GLU A 53 19.12 19.47 2.70
N ASP A 54 18.92 18.50 1.81
CA ASP A 54 18.01 18.60 0.65
C ASP A 54 16.58 18.16 0.98
N GLY A 55 16.31 17.77 2.23
CA GLY A 55 15.01 17.31 2.67
C GLY A 55 14.69 15.86 2.35
N ASN A 56 15.70 15.07 1.94
CA ASN A 56 15.54 13.65 1.68
C ASN A 56 15.65 12.85 2.98
N TRP A 57 14.79 11.85 3.13
CA TRP A 57 14.88 10.92 4.24
C TRP A 57 16.06 9.98 4.06
N ILE A 58 16.93 9.94 5.06
CA ILE A 58 18.10 9.10 5.13
C ILE A 58 18.21 8.40 6.48
N GLY A 59 19.15 7.47 6.59
CA GLY A 59 19.38 6.67 7.78
C GLY A 59 19.10 5.20 7.53
N PHE A 60 19.38 4.37 8.53
CA PHE A 60 19.27 2.91 8.39
C PHE A 60 17.84 2.46 8.00
N ASP A 61 16.86 2.95 8.72
CA ASP A 61 15.46 2.57 8.46
C ASP A 61 14.97 3.09 7.12
N ALA A 62 15.28 4.33 6.77
CA ALA A 62 14.92 4.90 5.48
C ALA A 62 15.56 4.11 4.33
N ASP A 63 16.82 3.73 4.45
CA ASP A 63 17.52 2.93 3.45
C ASP A 63 16.92 1.53 3.33
N MET A 64 16.57 0.89 4.43
CA MET A 64 15.93 -0.43 4.44
C MET A 64 14.53 -0.39 3.83
N ALA A 65 13.75 0.64 4.13
CA ALA A 65 12.43 0.82 3.54
C ALA A 65 12.51 1.02 2.02
N ALA A 66 13.46 1.82 1.56
CA ALA A 66 13.70 2.00 0.13
C ALA A 66 14.13 0.69 -0.55
N ALA A 67 15.00 -0.10 0.09
CA ALA A 67 15.42 -1.39 -0.41
C ALA A 67 14.25 -2.39 -0.48
N PHE A 68 13.37 -2.37 0.50
CA PHE A 68 12.19 -3.21 0.51
C PHE A 68 11.20 -2.84 -0.61
N ALA A 69 10.97 -1.55 -0.82
CA ALA A 69 10.16 -1.08 -1.94
C ALA A 69 10.73 -1.54 -3.28
N ALA A 70 12.05 -1.44 -3.47
CA ALA A 70 12.74 -1.92 -4.66
C ALA A 70 12.58 -3.43 -4.84
N TYR A 71 12.65 -4.20 -3.76
CA TYR A 71 12.39 -5.64 -3.76
C TYR A 71 10.98 -5.98 -4.24
N LEU A 72 9.99 -5.20 -3.82
CA LEU A 72 8.60 -5.34 -4.28
C LEU A 72 8.40 -4.84 -5.72
N GLY A 73 9.35 -4.12 -6.28
CA GLY A 73 9.24 -3.53 -7.62
C GLY A 73 8.38 -2.26 -7.65
N VAL A 74 8.31 -1.53 -6.55
CA VAL A 74 7.52 -0.30 -6.43
C VAL A 74 8.39 0.89 -6.01
N GLN A 75 7.84 2.09 -6.14
CA GLN A 75 8.48 3.30 -5.62
C GLN A 75 8.27 3.40 -4.12
N VAL A 76 9.19 4.06 -3.43
CA VAL A 76 9.04 4.40 -2.02
C VAL A 76 8.57 5.86 -1.89
N GLU A 77 7.64 6.11 -0.99
CA GLU A 77 7.20 7.44 -0.60
C GLU A 77 7.22 7.53 0.92
N PHE A 78 7.92 8.52 1.46
CA PHE A 78 7.99 8.75 2.90
C PHE A 78 7.02 9.83 3.31
N VAL A 79 6.24 9.56 4.34
CA VAL A 79 5.27 10.49 4.94
C VAL A 79 5.62 10.65 6.41
N GLU A 80 5.97 11.87 6.81
CA GLU A 80 6.19 12.15 8.23
C GLU A 80 4.87 12.12 8.96
N ILE A 81 4.77 11.31 10.02
CA ILE A 81 3.55 11.12 10.79
C ILE A 81 3.72 11.61 12.21
N GLU A 82 2.61 11.97 12.84
CA GLU A 82 2.54 12.10 14.29
C GLU A 82 2.52 10.70 14.90
N TRP A 83 3.45 10.42 15.81
CA TRP A 83 3.64 9.08 16.34
C TRP A 83 2.37 8.48 16.96
N ASP A 84 1.61 9.30 17.68
CA ASP A 84 0.37 8.86 18.32
C ASP A 84 -0.74 8.50 17.33
N ASN A 85 -0.61 8.94 16.08
CA ASN A 85 -1.58 8.67 15.01
C ASN A 85 -1.18 7.49 14.10
N LYS A 86 -0.10 6.77 14.41
CA LYS A 86 0.43 5.71 13.53
C LYS A 86 -0.60 4.62 13.20
N VAL A 87 -1.37 4.18 14.17
CA VAL A 87 -2.40 3.15 13.95
C VAL A 87 -3.55 3.73 13.11
N LEU A 88 -3.99 4.94 13.41
CA LEU A 88 -5.02 5.62 12.64
C LEU A 88 -4.61 5.81 11.18
N GLU A 89 -3.37 6.19 10.93
CA GLU A 89 -2.83 6.37 9.58
C GLU A 89 -2.81 5.05 8.80
N LEU A 90 -2.47 3.93 9.46
CA LEU A 90 -2.54 2.60 8.85
C LEU A 90 -3.98 2.19 8.54
N ASP A 91 -4.89 2.39 9.48
CA ASP A 91 -6.29 2.01 9.32
C ASP A 91 -6.98 2.81 8.21
N SER A 92 -6.64 4.07 8.08
CA SER A 92 -7.18 4.95 7.04
C SER A 92 -6.51 4.78 5.67
N LYS A 93 -5.45 3.96 5.59
CA LYS A 93 -4.66 3.71 4.38
C LYS A 93 -3.94 4.96 3.83
N THR A 94 -3.70 5.95 4.65
CA THR A 94 -2.85 7.09 4.29
C THR A 94 -1.39 6.69 4.20
N ILE A 95 -1.00 5.67 4.97
CA ILE A 95 0.29 4.99 4.86
C ILE A 95 0.07 3.48 4.72
N ASP A 96 1.05 2.79 4.16
CA ASP A 96 1.02 1.33 3.98
C ASP A 96 1.73 0.60 5.12
N CYS A 97 2.74 1.22 5.69
CA CYS A 97 3.49 0.69 6.82
C CYS A 97 4.10 1.82 7.65
N VAL A 98 4.47 1.49 8.86
CA VAL A 98 5.32 2.33 9.71
C VAL A 98 6.70 1.69 9.75
N TRP A 99 7.72 2.46 9.43
CA TRP A 99 9.10 1.96 9.46
C TRP A 99 9.94 2.87 10.34
N ASN A 100 10.00 2.54 11.61
CA ASN A 100 10.60 3.37 12.65
C ASN A 100 10.93 2.51 13.87
N GLY A 101 11.75 3.00 14.77
CA GLY A 101 11.91 2.39 16.09
C GLY A 101 10.58 2.41 16.85
N MET A 102 10.15 1.26 17.39
CA MET A 102 8.85 1.15 18.01
C MET A 102 8.89 0.21 19.21
N THR A 103 8.28 0.64 20.31
CA THR A 103 8.06 -0.22 21.47
C THR A 103 6.78 -1.04 21.27
N LEU A 104 6.86 -2.34 21.56
CA LEU A 104 5.68 -3.20 21.52
C LEU A 104 4.76 -2.87 22.69
N THR A 105 3.58 -2.42 22.36
CA THR A 105 2.52 -2.12 23.34
C THR A 105 1.25 -2.87 22.92
N PRO A 106 0.23 -3.00 23.80
CA PRO A 106 -1.04 -3.62 23.43
C PRO A 106 -1.72 -2.97 22.21
N GLU A 107 -1.48 -1.68 21.99
CA GLU A 107 -2.02 -0.94 20.84
C GLU A 107 -1.49 -1.46 19.49
N VAL A 108 -0.26 -1.96 19.46
CA VAL A 108 0.42 -2.40 18.21
C VAL A 108 0.68 -3.90 18.15
N THR A 109 0.12 -4.67 19.05
CA THR A 109 0.22 -6.15 19.09
C THR A 109 -1.17 -6.88 18.94
#